data_da85ab0905360ab05d249a67d06259c7
#
_entry.id   da85ab0905360ab05d249a67d06259c7
#
_cell.length_a   1.000
_cell.length_b   1.000
_cell.length_c   1.000
_cell.angle_alpha   90.00
_cell.angle_beta   90.00
_cell.angle_gamma   90.00
#
_symmetry.space_group_name_H-M   'P 1'
#
loop_
_entity.id
_entity.type
_entity.pdbx_description
1 polymer ?
#
loop_
_entity_poly.entity_id
_entity_poly.type
_entity_poly.pdbx_seq_one_letter_code
_entity_poly.pdbx_strand_id
1 'polypeptide(L)'
;MRAMPALLLALSFVPQALAGDGEPGPQQGAPAVPTRTQVNDARARGQLLGEHLLTLQWISDGAKAGKAQVTEEDGLLRLRGKQQDAKGNYVTVEGVIERVDAKSFVLVGKVETRVDYIAGGKVCPREGGFTFRITGQRPY
;
A
#
# COMPACT_ATOMS: atom_id res chain seq x y z
N MET A 1 -45.26 51.45 53.78
CA MET A 1 -46.18 50.57 53.08
C MET A 1 -45.43 49.90 51.96
N ARG A 2 -45.54 48.61 51.91
CA ARG A 2 -44.56 47.72 51.25
C ARG A 2 -44.70 47.72 49.72
N ALA A 3 -43.65 48.07 48.98
CA ALA A 3 -43.53 47.89 47.56
C ALA A 3 -42.94 46.53 47.32
N MET A 4 -43.62 45.65 46.55
CA MET A 4 -43.10 44.38 46.05
C MET A 4 -42.36 44.64 44.77
N PRO A 5 -41.12 44.11 44.59
CA PRO A 5 -40.49 44.19 43.29
C PRO A 5 -41.00 43.05 42.42
N ALA A 6 -41.37 43.38 41.18
CA ALA A 6 -41.72 42.45 40.13
C ALA A 6 -40.47 41.72 39.65
N LEU A 7 -40.51 40.39 39.74
CA LEU A 7 -39.47 39.50 39.20
C LEU A 7 -39.70 39.33 37.70
N LEU A 8 -38.89 40.00 36.88
CA LEU A 8 -38.82 39.77 35.44
C LEU A 8 -37.96 38.53 35.16
N LEU A 9 -38.62 37.45 34.83
CA LEU A 9 -37.94 36.27 34.27
C LEU A 9 -37.58 36.54 32.80
N ALA A 10 -36.33 36.87 32.53
CA ALA A 10 -35.80 36.88 31.19
C ALA A 10 -35.52 35.44 30.73
N LEU A 11 -36.36 34.89 29.86
CA LEU A 11 -36.07 33.69 29.14
C LEU A 11 -34.97 33.98 28.11
N SER A 12 -33.74 33.57 28.42
CA SER A 12 -32.66 33.57 27.45
C SER A 12 -32.83 32.34 26.54
N PHE A 13 -33.29 32.59 25.32
CA PHE A 13 -33.30 31.61 24.25
C PHE A 13 -31.85 31.45 23.76
N VAL A 14 -31.18 30.37 24.11
CA VAL A 14 -29.91 29.98 23.51
C VAL A 14 -30.20 29.20 22.24
N PRO A 15 -29.82 29.70 21.06
CA PRO A 15 -29.91 28.88 19.86
C PRO A 15 -28.86 27.76 19.99
N GLN A 16 -29.31 26.52 20.12
CA GLN A 16 -28.46 25.35 19.95
C GLN A 16 -28.10 25.29 18.47
N ALA A 17 -26.87 25.70 18.16
CA ALA A 17 -26.24 25.34 16.90
C ALA A 17 -26.09 23.82 16.88
N LEU A 18 -26.84 23.16 16.01
CA LEU A 18 -26.59 21.79 15.60
C LEU A 18 -25.23 21.82 14.88
N ALA A 19 -24.15 21.63 15.64
CA ALA A 19 -22.88 21.20 15.09
C ALA A 19 -23.13 19.80 14.55
N GLY A 20 -23.25 19.67 13.24
CA GLY A 20 -23.18 18.42 12.57
C GLY A 20 -21.78 17.85 12.85
N ASP A 21 -21.68 16.90 13.75
CA ASP A 21 -20.52 16.06 13.91
C ASP A 21 -20.42 15.19 12.65
N GLY A 22 -19.88 15.78 11.60
CA GLY A 22 -19.26 15.05 10.53
C GLY A 22 -17.99 14.46 11.12
N GLU A 23 -18.13 13.29 11.72
CA GLU A 23 -17.01 12.44 12.09
C GLU A 23 -16.17 12.25 10.82
N PRO A 24 -14.91 12.74 10.75
CA PRO A 24 -14.06 12.39 9.64
C PRO A 24 -13.86 10.88 9.75
N GLY A 25 -14.48 10.14 8.82
CA GLY A 25 -14.23 8.72 8.68
C GLY A 25 -12.73 8.50 8.67
N PRO A 26 -12.23 7.34 9.11
CA PRO A 26 -10.80 7.08 9.18
C PRO A 26 -10.24 7.37 7.79
N GLN A 27 -9.54 8.49 7.66
CA GLN A 27 -8.69 8.74 6.52
C GLN A 27 -7.66 7.63 6.58
N GLN A 28 -7.81 6.65 5.69
CA GLN A 28 -6.75 5.70 5.43
C GLN A 28 -5.60 6.53 4.87
N GLY A 29 -4.80 7.07 5.78
CA GLY A 29 -3.56 7.71 5.45
C GLY A 29 -2.73 6.73 4.65
N ALA A 30 -1.99 7.22 3.65
CA ALA A 30 -1.03 6.40 2.93
C ALA A 30 -0.24 5.59 3.97
N PRO A 31 -0.04 4.27 3.75
CA PRO A 31 0.64 3.44 4.74
C PRO A 31 2.01 4.05 5.03
N ALA A 32 2.32 4.19 6.32
CA ALA A 32 3.60 4.74 6.73
C ALA A 32 4.71 3.84 6.19
N VAL A 33 5.73 4.46 5.59
CA VAL A 33 6.90 3.72 5.09
C VAL A 33 7.67 3.18 6.31
N PRO A 34 7.85 1.86 6.43
CA PRO A 34 8.55 1.28 7.56
C PRO A 34 10.04 1.66 7.53
N THR A 35 10.63 1.84 8.70
CA THR A 35 12.06 2.09 8.86
C THR A 35 12.86 0.81 9.05
N ARG A 36 12.20 -0.29 9.38
CA ARG A 36 12.78 -1.61 9.58
C ARG A 36 11.80 -2.70 9.19
N THR A 37 12.30 -3.76 8.56
CA THR A 37 11.50 -4.94 8.24
C THR A 37 11.30 -5.81 9.47
N GLN A 38 10.05 -6.15 9.78
CA GLN A 38 9.71 -7.14 10.80
C GLN A 38 9.91 -8.54 10.21
N VAL A 39 10.88 -9.29 10.69
CA VAL A 39 11.16 -10.66 10.25
C VAL A 39 10.62 -11.64 11.27
N ASN A 40 9.54 -12.33 10.92
CA ASN A 40 8.91 -13.37 11.73
C ASN A 40 9.43 -14.78 11.35
N ASP A 41 10.04 -14.92 10.18
CA ASP A 41 10.62 -16.18 9.70
C ASP A 41 11.96 -15.91 8.98
N ALA A 42 13.04 -16.38 9.58
CA ALA A 42 14.39 -16.18 9.06
C ALA A 42 14.66 -16.92 7.75
N ARG A 43 14.02 -18.09 7.56
CA ARG A 43 14.15 -18.86 6.32
C ARG A 43 13.48 -18.15 5.16
N ALA A 44 12.27 -17.66 5.36
CA ALA A 44 11.56 -16.88 4.37
C ALA A 44 12.33 -15.60 3.99
N ARG A 45 12.92 -14.91 4.98
CA ARG A 45 13.82 -13.76 4.71
C ARG A 45 14.99 -14.18 3.81
N GLY A 46 15.66 -15.27 4.12
CA GLY A 46 16.76 -15.77 3.29
C GLY A 46 16.34 -16.12 1.86
N GLN A 47 15.12 -16.64 1.67
CA GLN A 47 14.57 -16.93 0.35
C GLN A 47 14.21 -15.66 -0.45
N LEU A 48 13.85 -14.58 0.22
CA LEU A 48 13.53 -13.31 -0.43
C LEU A 48 14.75 -12.51 -0.86
N LEU A 49 15.87 -12.65 -0.17
CA LEU A 49 17.10 -11.91 -0.53
C LEU A 49 17.64 -12.38 -1.88
N GLY A 50 18.08 -11.41 -2.69
CA GLY A 50 18.74 -11.66 -3.96
C GLY A 50 17.87 -11.39 -5.18
N GLU A 51 18.25 -12.00 -6.31
CA GLU A 51 17.58 -11.83 -7.60
C GLU A 51 16.45 -12.85 -7.78
N HIS A 52 15.31 -12.36 -8.29
CA HIS A 52 14.14 -13.15 -8.61
C HIS A 52 13.65 -12.84 -10.02
N LEU A 53 12.95 -13.80 -10.62
CA LEU A 53 12.21 -13.54 -11.85
C LEU A 53 10.91 -12.81 -11.54
N LEU A 54 10.61 -11.77 -12.30
CA LEU A 54 9.35 -11.04 -12.23
C LEU A 54 8.55 -11.27 -13.49
N THR A 55 7.37 -11.83 -13.35
CA THR A 55 6.46 -12.07 -14.47
C THR A 55 5.07 -11.56 -14.18
N LEU A 56 4.48 -10.88 -15.15
CA LEU A 56 3.08 -10.49 -15.16
C LEU A 56 2.41 -11.21 -16.34
N GLN A 57 1.44 -12.07 -16.05
CA GLN A 57 0.78 -12.90 -17.08
C GLN A 57 0.04 -12.11 -18.17
N TRP A 58 -0.20 -10.82 -17.96
CA TRP A 58 -0.84 -9.94 -18.94
C TRP A 58 0.14 -9.32 -19.93
N ILE A 59 1.42 -9.48 -19.71
CA ILE A 59 2.45 -9.13 -20.68
C ILE A 59 2.59 -10.31 -21.63
N SER A 60 2.60 -10.04 -22.92
CA SER A 60 2.44 -11.01 -24.00
C SER A 60 3.32 -12.26 -23.88
N ASP A 61 2.77 -13.39 -24.33
CA ASP A 61 3.48 -14.67 -24.46
C ASP A 61 4.78 -14.48 -25.24
N GLY A 62 5.87 -15.01 -24.71
CA GLY A 62 7.21 -14.88 -25.29
C GLY A 62 7.99 -13.66 -24.81
N ALA A 63 7.40 -12.78 -24.02
CA ALA A 63 8.15 -11.77 -23.29
C ALA A 63 9.12 -12.46 -22.33
N LYS A 64 10.37 -12.02 -22.31
CA LYS A 64 11.33 -12.50 -21.32
C LYS A 64 10.85 -12.12 -19.92
N ALA A 65 11.03 -13.01 -18.96
CA ALA A 65 10.83 -12.69 -17.57
C ALA A 65 11.66 -11.45 -17.21
N GLY A 66 11.05 -10.53 -16.46
CA GLY A 66 11.76 -9.44 -15.85
C GLY A 66 12.55 -9.91 -14.63
N LYS A 67 13.24 -8.99 -14.03
CA LYS A 67 14.03 -9.22 -12.83
C LYS A 67 13.53 -8.37 -11.69
N ALA A 68 13.51 -8.96 -10.51
CA ALA A 68 13.31 -8.26 -9.25
C ALA A 68 14.49 -8.56 -8.33
N GLN A 69 14.88 -7.59 -7.55
CA GLN A 69 15.97 -7.73 -6.59
C GLN A 69 15.52 -7.27 -5.21
N VAL A 70 15.85 -8.08 -4.22
CA VAL A 70 15.67 -7.75 -2.81
C VAL A 70 17.05 -7.55 -2.19
N THR A 71 17.25 -6.36 -1.64
CA THR A 71 18.47 -5.98 -0.91
C THR A 71 18.13 -5.62 0.52
N GLU A 72 19.11 -5.71 1.42
CA GLU A 72 18.95 -5.30 2.81
C GLU A 72 19.96 -4.21 3.15
N GLU A 73 19.47 -3.13 3.74
CA GLU A 73 20.24 -2.04 4.32
C GLU A 73 19.69 -1.70 5.70
N ASP A 74 20.53 -1.73 6.73
CA ASP A 74 20.19 -1.35 8.10
C ASP A 74 18.93 -2.05 8.66
N GLY A 75 18.75 -3.32 8.31
CA GLY A 75 17.60 -4.11 8.73
C GLY A 75 16.31 -3.82 7.96
N LEU A 76 16.38 -3.07 6.87
CA LEU A 76 15.27 -2.80 5.97
C LEU A 76 15.47 -3.52 4.64
N LEU A 77 14.52 -4.40 4.28
CA LEU A 77 14.50 -5.07 2.99
C LEU A 77 13.83 -4.17 1.94
N ARG A 78 14.51 -3.97 0.82
CA ARG A 78 14.03 -3.20 -0.33
C ARG A 78 13.82 -4.10 -1.52
N LEU A 79 12.68 -3.95 -2.19
CA LEU A 79 12.35 -4.67 -3.41
C LEU A 79 12.30 -3.70 -4.58
N ARG A 80 12.97 -4.04 -5.68
CA ARG A 80 12.85 -3.37 -6.98
C ARG A 80 12.76 -4.41 -8.08
N GLY A 81 11.84 -4.20 -9.00
CA GLY A 81 11.71 -5.11 -10.13
C GLY A 81 11.08 -4.45 -11.34
N LYS A 82 11.38 -5.01 -12.51
CA LYS A 82 10.81 -4.60 -13.79
C LYS A 82 10.72 -5.76 -14.76
N GLN A 83 9.58 -5.84 -15.45
CA GLN A 83 9.42 -6.63 -16.67
C GLN A 83 8.90 -5.71 -17.77
N GLN A 84 9.40 -5.89 -18.99
CA GLN A 84 8.97 -5.11 -20.16
C GLN A 84 9.05 -5.99 -21.40
N ASP A 85 8.06 -5.87 -22.30
CA ASP A 85 8.09 -6.50 -23.62
C ASP A 85 8.53 -5.51 -24.72
N ALA A 86 8.63 -6.04 -25.95
CA ALA A 86 9.02 -5.24 -27.11
C ALA A 86 7.96 -4.21 -27.55
N LYS A 87 6.71 -4.38 -27.10
CA LYS A 87 5.60 -3.46 -27.40
C LYS A 87 5.49 -2.30 -26.41
N GLY A 88 6.35 -2.27 -25.38
CA GLY A 88 6.33 -1.26 -24.35
C GLY A 88 5.33 -1.54 -23.22
N ASN A 89 4.76 -2.75 -23.15
CA ASN A 89 4.03 -3.21 -21.97
C ASN A 89 5.02 -3.46 -20.85
N TYR A 90 4.67 -3.07 -19.64
CA TYR A 90 5.58 -3.25 -18.51
C TYR A 90 4.86 -3.38 -17.16
N VAL A 91 5.57 -3.93 -16.22
CA VAL A 91 5.30 -3.84 -14.79
C VAL A 91 6.57 -3.40 -14.07
N THR A 92 6.42 -2.47 -13.13
CA THR A 92 7.47 -2.10 -12.19
C THR A 92 6.96 -2.30 -10.77
N VAL A 93 7.85 -2.75 -9.91
CA VAL A 93 7.59 -2.92 -8.47
C VAL A 93 8.72 -2.24 -7.72
N GLU A 94 8.40 -1.37 -6.79
CA GLU A 94 9.38 -0.68 -5.96
C GLU A 94 8.80 -0.43 -4.57
N GLY A 95 9.57 -0.73 -3.53
CA GLY A 95 9.14 -0.45 -2.17
C GLY A 95 10.03 -1.10 -1.12
N VAL A 96 9.54 -1.05 0.10
CA VAL A 96 10.18 -1.67 1.26
C VAL A 96 9.30 -2.78 1.80
N ILE A 97 9.93 -3.85 2.29
CA ILE A 97 9.22 -4.97 2.88
C ILE A 97 8.98 -4.64 4.35
N GLU A 98 7.72 -4.48 4.71
CA GLU A 98 7.29 -4.18 6.07
C GLU A 98 7.42 -5.40 6.97
N ARG A 99 6.98 -6.57 6.49
CA ARG A 99 6.94 -7.81 7.27
C ARG A 99 7.21 -9.02 6.40
N VAL A 100 7.92 -9.98 6.96
CA VAL A 100 8.19 -11.31 6.38
C VAL A 100 7.69 -12.38 7.31
N ASP A 101 6.73 -13.16 6.84
CA ASP A 101 6.17 -14.34 7.50
C ASP A 101 6.63 -15.61 6.78
N ALA A 102 6.36 -16.81 7.34
CA ALA A 102 6.81 -18.08 6.76
C ALA A 102 6.34 -18.33 5.32
N LYS A 103 5.17 -17.81 4.93
CA LYS A 103 4.54 -18.05 3.63
C LYS A 103 4.08 -16.78 2.91
N SER A 104 4.41 -15.61 3.43
CA SER A 104 4.02 -14.34 2.84
C SER A 104 4.95 -13.21 3.25
N PHE A 105 4.90 -12.12 2.49
CA PHE A 105 5.50 -10.87 2.90
C PHE A 105 4.60 -9.69 2.49
N VAL A 106 4.74 -8.59 3.18
CA VAL A 106 4.04 -7.35 2.90
C VAL A 106 5.01 -6.32 2.38
N LEU A 107 4.74 -5.81 1.19
CA LEU A 107 5.47 -4.72 0.55
C LEU A 107 4.68 -3.43 0.74
N VAL A 108 5.34 -2.38 1.19
CA VAL A 108 4.82 -1.01 1.16
C VAL A 108 5.56 -0.24 0.08
N GLY A 109 4.83 0.18 -0.95
CA GLY A 109 5.46 0.82 -2.08
C GLY A 109 4.54 1.06 -3.25
N LYS A 110 5.10 0.99 -4.45
CA LYS A 110 4.41 1.27 -5.71
C LYS A 110 4.53 0.10 -6.67
N VAL A 111 3.41 -0.26 -7.27
CA VAL A 111 3.34 -1.15 -8.44
C VAL A 111 2.74 -0.35 -9.58
N GLU A 112 3.43 -0.27 -10.69
CA GLU A 112 2.96 0.43 -11.87
C GLU A 112 2.91 -0.52 -13.06
N THR A 113 1.80 -0.51 -13.78
CA THR A 113 1.60 -1.35 -14.96
C THR A 113 1.13 -0.52 -16.14
N ARG A 114 1.56 -0.92 -17.34
CA ARG A 114 1.01 -0.46 -18.60
C ARG A 114 0.89 -1.65 -19.52
N VAL A 115 -0.32 -1.94 -19.97
CA VAL A 115 -0.60 -3.03 -20.92
C VAL A 115 -1.54 -2.47 -21.99
N ASP A 116 -1.19 -2.61 -23.25
CA ASP A 116 -1.84 -1.97 -24.40
C ASP A 116 -3.33 -2.26 -24.53
N TYR A 117 -3.76 -3.47 -24.18
CA TYR A 117 -5.17 -3.91 -24.24
C TYR A 117 -5.91 -3.77 -22.89
N ILE A 118 -5.27 -3.24 -21.86
CA ILE A 118 -5.88 -2.99 -20.55
C ILE A 118 -5.98 -1.49 -20.31
N ALA A 119 -7.14 -1.03 -19.88
CA ALA A 119 -7.42 0.39 -19.61
C ALA A 119 -7.03 1.34 -20.76
N GLY A 120 -7.15 0.88 -22.01
CA GLY A 120 -6.74 1.66 -23.20
C GLY A 120 -5.25 1.95 -23.28
N GLY A 121 -4.40 1.09 -22.73
CA GLY A 121 -2.95 1.26 -22.72
C GLY A 121 -2.44 2.37 -21.81
N LYS A 122 -3.26 2.84 -20.88
CA LYS A 122 -2.88 3.86 -19.91
C LYS A 122 -2.01 3.28 -18.81
N VAL A 123 -1.18 4.12 -18.23
CA VAL A 123 -0.40 3.77 -17.03
C VAL A 123 -1.32 3.65 -15.83
N CYS A 124 -1.20 2.54 -15.10
CA CYS A 124 -1.98 2.23 -13.91
C CYS A 124 -1.04 2.13 -12.69
N PRO A 125 -0.78 3.23 -11.98
CA PRO A 125 -0.03 3.19 -10.74
C PRO A 125 -0.92 2.75 -9.57
N ARG A 126 -0.35 1.95 -8.67
CA ARG A 126 -0.95 1.60 -7.39
C ARG A 126 0.09 1.79 -6.29
N GLU A 127 -0.27 2.50 -5.26
CA GLU A 127 0.57 2.73 -4.08
C GLU A 127 -0.13 2.18 -2.84
N GLY A 128 0.66 1.66 -1.91
CA GLY A 128 0.13 1.12 -0.66
C GLY A 128 0.83 -0.13 -0.17
N GLY A 129 0.11 -0.92 0.60
CA GLY A 129 0.54 -2.21 1.09
C GLY A 129 0.07 -3.35 0.17
N PHE A 130 0.99 -4.22 -0.20
CA PHE A 130 0.72 -5.38 -1.05
C PHE A 130 1.18 -6.65 -0.33
N THR A 131 0.29 -7.62 -0.22
CA THR A 131 0.62 -8.93 0.35
C THR A 131 0.97 -9.92 -0.77
N PHE A 132 2.17 -10.47 -0.71
CA PHE A 132 2.66 -11.50 -1.63
C PHE A 132 2.77 -12.84 -0.90
N ARG A 133 2.44 -13.92 -1.60
CA ARG A 133 2.63 -15.28 -1.09
C ARG A 133 3.98 -15.83 -1.52
N ILE A 134 4.66 -16.51 -0.59
CA ILE A 134 5.85 -17.28 -0.87
C ILE A 134 5.39 -18.72 -1.13
N THR A 135 5.36 -19.12 -2.40
CA THR A 135 4.78 -20.42 -2.81
C THR A 135 5.82 -21.49 -3.11
N GLY A 136 7.10 -21.24 -2.83
CA GLY A 136 8.19 -22.14 -3.21
C GLY A 136 8.44 -22.16 -4.73
N GLN A 137 9.39 -22.97 -5.16
CA GLN A 137 9.65 -23.12 -6.59
C GLN A 137 8.49 -23.91 -7.22
N ARG A 138 7.75 -23.26 -8.10
CA ARG A 138 6.90 -23.97 -9.05
C ARG A 138 7.75 -24.28 -10.26
N PRO A 139 7.95 -25.55 -10.63
CA PRO A 139 8.38 -25.86 -11.98
C PRO A 139 7.25 -25.45 -12.92
N TYR A 140 7.53 -24.67 -13.91
CA TYR A 140 6.62 -24.32 -14.99
C TYR A 140 6.59 -25.42 -16.01
#